data_2f950bb12d17e7da088005095ee1e2b6
#
_entry.id   2f950bb12d17e7da088005095ee1e2b6
#
_cell.length_a   1.000
_cell.length_b   1.000
_cell.length_c   1.000
_cell.angle_alpha   90.00
_cell.angle_beta   90.00
_cell.angle_gamma   90.00
#
_symmetry.space_group_name_H-M   'P 1'
#
loop_
_entity.id
_entity.type
_entity.pdbx_description
1 polymer ?
#
loop_
_entity_poly.entity_id
_entity_poly.type
_entity_poly.pdbx_seq_one_letter_code
_entity_poly.pdbx_strand_id
1 'polypeptide(L)'
;MKGRQLTKRVVHACLICRKYKAKPAQQISAPLPAQRIEEAPPFEITGVDFAGPMYSKNQGKCYIALFTCAVTRAIHLELVTDLTTEKFLLAFRRFVSRRGLCTTIYSDNAKTFKRANKELTALWDSLSSKELQEFFAEKRIIWKFMAERAAWWGGMWERMVRSVKTCLRKVLGKSCLKYEEIETILIEVEAVVNSRPITFTHTSSEEPVPLTPSHFLIGQRLTALPSAGNVTAAAPNTDQRQLNKRWKYRQRLINTYWTRPKKEYLLELRSAHCSSHVKRCTELKLRDVILVNEDKLPKHLWKMGRIKEVYIGRDGKVRSCLVMLPSRNLIRRPVGTITVSP
;
A
#
# COMPACT_ATOMS: atom_id res chain seq x y z
N MET A 1 43.85 20.94 -27.38
CA MET A 1 42.56 20.69 -26.68
C MET A 1 42.74 19.46 -25.79
N LYS A 2 42.35 19.54 -24.52
CA LYS A 2 42.42 18.36 -23.62
C LYS A 2 41.33 17.36 -24.07
N GLY A 3 41.66 16.07 -24.29
CA GLY A 3 40.79 15.04 -24.83
C GLY A 3 39.39 14.95 -24.15
N ARG A 4 39.34 15.19 -22.83
CA ARG A 4 38.09 15.24 -22.05
C ARG A 4 37.09 16.34 -22.53
N GLN A 5 37.61 17.49 -22.99
CA GLN A 5 36.76 18.57 -23.50
C GLN A 5 36.21 18.24 -24.89
N LEU A 6 37.01 17.58 -25.74
CA LEU A 6 36.57 17.10 -27.06
C LEU A 6 35.48 16.06 -26.90
N THR A 7 35.67 15.04 -26.03
CA THR A 7 34.67 14.01 -25.77
C THR A 7 33.37 14.61 -25.23
N LYS A 8 33.42 15.55 -24.29
CA LYS A 8 32.23 16.25 -23.81
C LYS A 8 31.50 16.98 -24.93
N ARG A 9 32.22 17.67 -25.80
CA ARG A 9 31.61 18.40 -26.95
C ARG A 9 30.91 17.45 -27.92
N VAL A 10 31.54 16.33 -28.29
CA VAL A 10 30.95 15.30 -29.16
C VAL A 10 29.70 14.68 -28.54
N VAL A 11 29.75 14.29 -27.24
CA VAL A 11 28.60 13.71 -26.56
C VAL A 11 27.44 14.70 -26.40
N HIS A 12 27.73 15.99 -26.15
CA HIS A 12 26.70 17.03 -26.10
C HIS A 12 26.06 17.35 -27.46
N ALA A 13 26.81 17.24 -28.55
CA ALA A 13 26.29 17.44 -29.90
C ALA A 13 25.52 16.22 -30.42
N CYS A 14 25.76 15.03 -29.90
CA CYS A 14 25.15 13.79 -30.35
C CYS A 14 23.65 13.73 -30.00
N LEU A 15 22.77 13.68 -31.01
CA LEU A 15 21.30 13.59 -30.79
C LEU A 15 20.90 12.34 -30.02
N ILE A 16 21.54 11.19 -30.27
CA ILE A 16 21.27 9.93 -29.55
C ILE A 16 21.61 10.08 -28.07
N CYS A 17 22.82 10.59 -27.76
CA CYS A 17 23.21 10.80 -26.37
C CYS A 17 22.33 11.82 -25.66
N ARG A 18 21.87 12.87 -26.36
CA ARG A 18 20.94 13.86 -25.82
C ARG A 18 19.57 13.23 -25.54
N LYS A 19 19.04 12.39 -26.43
CA LYS A 19 17.78 11.66 -26.24
C LYS A 19 17.84 10.78 -24.98
N TYR A 20 18.93 10.03 -24.79
CA TYR A 20 19.07 9.17 -23.59
C TYR A 20 19.37 9.94 -22.29
N LYS A 21 19.91 11.13 -22.38
CA LYS A 21 20.19 12.01 -21.23
C LYS A 21 19.07 13.02 -20.95
N ALA A 22 18.10 13.14 -21.88
CA ALA A 22 16.99 14.06 -21.70
C ALA A 22 16.22 13.69 -20.42
N LYS A 23 16.11 14.64 -19.51
CA LYS A 23 15.23 14.48 -18.35
C LYS A 23 13.79 14.52 -18.85
N PRO A 24 12.91 13.65 -18.33
CA PRO A 24 11.49 13.75 -18.65
C PRO A 24 10.98 15.16 -18.30
N ALA A 25 10.09 15.69 -19.14
CA ALA A 25 9.43 16.96 -18.85
C ALA A 25 8.72 16.87 -17.49
N GLN A 26 8.97 17.85 -16.63
CA GLN A 26 8.27 17.94 -15.36
C GLN A 26 6.98 18.72 -15.58
N GLN A 27 5.87 18.05 -15.41
CA GLN A 27 4.57 18.70 -15.41
C GLN A 27 4.34 19.35 -14.04
N ILE A 28 3.77 20.54 -14.03
CA ILE A 28 3.35 21.20 -12.79
C ILE A 28 2.29 20.32 -12.13
N SER A 29 2.51 19.96 -10.87
CA SER A 29 1.55 19.17 -10.11
C SER A 29 0.27 19.98 -9.92
N ALA A 30 -0.85 19.49 -10.44
CA ALA A 30 -2.16 20.05 -10.16
C ALA A 30 -2.53 19.83 -8.67
N PRO A 31 -3.41 20.68 -8.11
CA PRO A 31 -3.97 20.44 -6.78
C PRO A 31 -4.67 19.08 -6.74
N LEU A 32 -4.74 18.49 -5.55
CA LEU A 32 -5.41 17.20 -5.38
C LEU A 32 -6.91 17.35 -5.70
N PRO A 33 -7.52 16.37 -6.39
CA PRO A 33 -8.95 16.37 -6.64
C PRO A 33 -9.75 16.38 -5.33
N ALA A 34 -10.91 17.07 -5.32
CA ALA A 34 -11.81 17.16 -4.16
C ALA A 34 -12.13 15.78 -3.55
N GLN A 35 -12.39 14.78 -4.40
CA GLN A 35 -12.67 13.39 -4.00
C GLN A 35 -11.56 12.72 -3.16
N ARG A 36 -10.40 13.36 -3.03
CA ARG A 36 -9.28 12.86 -2.22
C ARG A 36 -9.06 13.64 -0.94
N ILE A 37 -9.71 14.78 -0.80
CA ILE A 37 -9.52 15.75 0.30
C ILE A 37 -10.77 15.82 1.15
N GLU A 38 -11.96 15.73 0.52
CA GLU A 38 -13.23 15.78 1.21
C GLU A 38 -13.43 14.58 2.12
N GLU A 39 -14.06 14.78 3.25
CA GLU A 39 -14.42 13.73 4.18
C GLU A 39 -15.47 12.82 3.53
N ALA A 40 -15.19 11.53 3.55
CA ALA A 40 -16.09 10.51 3.02
C ALA A 40 -15.90 9.19 3.77
N PRO A 41 -16.94 8.38 3.91
CA PRO A 41 -16.84 7.04 4.46
C PRO A 41 -15.77 6.19 3.75
N PRO A 42 -15.14 5.24 4.46
CA PRO A 42 -14.18 4.34 3.84
C PRO A 42 -14.78 3.62 2.63
N PHE A 43 -14.05 3.61 1.51
CA PHE A 43 -14.46 3.01 0.23
C PHE A 43 -15.67 3.63 -0.47
N GLU A 44 -16.21 4.74 -0.02
CA GLU A 44 -17.24 5.46 -0.76
C GLU A 44 -16.77 5.80 -2.18
N ILE A 45 -15.54 6.29 -2.30
CA ILE A 45 -14.86 6.51 -3.57
C ILE A 45 -13.74 5.49 -3.69
N THR A 46 -13.86 4.59 -4.65
CA THR A 46 -13.01 3.42 -4.78
C THR A 46 -12.32 3.36 -6.14
N GLY A 47 -11.01 3.17 -6.14
CA GLY A 47 -10.25 2.79 -7.34
C GLY A 47 -10.14 1.27 -7.45
N VAL A 48 -10.34 0.70 -8.63
CA VAL A 48 -10.21 -0.74 -8.88
C VAL A 48 -9.20 -1.04 -9.97
N ASP A 49 -8.38 -2.07 -9.77
CA ASP A 49 -7.41 -2.58 -10.74
C ASP A 49 -7.18 -4.08 -10.53
N PHE A 50 -6.59 -4.72 -11.53
CA PHE A 50 -6.16 -6.11 -11.45
C PHE A 50 -4.65 -6.26 -11.28
N ALA A 51 -4.27 -7.24 -10.47
CA ALA A 51 -2.90 -7.68 -10.33
C ALA A 51 -2.75 -9.17 -10.68
N GLY A 52 -1.65 -9.55 -11.28
CA GLY A 52 -1.37 -10.94 -11.66
C GLY A 52 -0.71 -11.06 -13.03
N PRO A 53 -0.65 -12.24 -13.63
CA PRO A 53 -1.12 -13.52 -13.07
C PRO A 53 -0.22 -14.05 -11.96
N MET A 54 -0.84 -14.80 -11.04
CA MET A 54 -0.19 -15.70 -10.10
C MET A 54 -0.55 -17.13 -10.47
N TYR A 55 0.21 -18.11 -9.98
CA TYR A 55 0.00 -19.51 -10.30
C TYR A 55 -0.30 -20.30 -9.04
N SER A 56 -1.48 -20.91 -8.98
CA SER A 56 -1.89 -21.83 -7.95
C SER A 56 -1.58 -23.28 -8.38
N LYS A 57 -1.21 -24.13 -7.42
CA LYS A 57 -0.93 -25.54 -7.68
C LYS A 57 -2.13 -26.30 -8.24
N ASN A 58 -3.34 -25.97 -7.80
CA ASN A 58 -4.56 -26.74 -8.08
C ASN A 58 -5.46 -26.10 -9.13
N GLN A 59 -5.36 -24.79 -9.37
CA GLN A 59 -6.31 -24.03 -10.20
C GLN A 59 -5.64 -23.23 -11.34
N GLY A 60 -4.33 -23.41 -11.54
CA GLY A 60 -3.62 -22.72 -12.60
C GLY A 60 -3.46 -21.22 -12.34
N LYS A 61 -3.77 -20.39 -13.34
CA LYS A 61 -3.66 -18.92 -13.22
C LYS A 61 -4.73 -18.35 -12.29
N CYS A 62 -4.35 -17.44 -11.45
CA CYS A 62 -5.26 -16.63 -10.64
C CYS A 62 -4.80 -15.15 -10.64
N TYR A 63 -5.72 -14.26 -10.31
CA TYR A 63 -5.51 -12.82 -10.33
C TYR A 63 -6.05 -12.21 -9.04
N ILE A 64 -5.67 -10.98 -8.77
CA ILE A 64 -6.17 -10.22 -7.64
C ILE A 64 -6.97 -9.05 -8.16
N ALA A 65 -8.23 -8.93 -7.75
CA ALA A 65 -8.97 -7.69 -7.85
C ALA A 65 -8.61 -6.83 -6.62
N LEU A 66 -8.06 -5.66 -6.88
CA LEU A 66 -7.57 -4.73 -5.86
C LEU A 66 -8.46 -3.51 -5.85
N PHE A 67 -9.06 -3.23 -4.70
CA PHE A 67 -9.87 -2.06 -4.43
C PHE A 67 -9.11 -1.11 -3.51
N THR A 68 -9.07 0.17 -3.83
CA THR A 68 -8.35 1.19 -3.06
C THR A 68 -9.28 2.33 -2.71
N CYS A 69 -9.39 2.66 -1.43
CA CYS A 69 -10.13 3.83 -0.98
C CYS A 69 -9.38 5.12 -1.36
N ALA A 70 -10.09 6.09 -1.93
CA ALA A 70 -9.53 7.37 -2.34
C ALA A 70 -9.05 8.20 -1.16
N VAL A 71 -9.82 8.24 -0.09
CA VAL A 71 -9.63 9.09 1.09
C VAL A 71 -8.68 8.43 2.10
N THR A 72 -9.06 7.26 2.61
CA THR A 72 -8.32 6.58 3.71
C THR A 72 -7.08 5.84 3.24
N ARG A 73 -6.89 5.66 1.93
CA ARG A 73 -5.82 4.85 1.34
C ARG A 73 -5.84 3.39 1.78
N ALA A 74 -6.95 2.93 2.32
CA ALA A 74 -7.18 1.52 2.62
C ALA A 74 -7.25 0.71 1.33
N ILE A 75 -6.86 -0.54 1.41
CA ILE A 75 -7.01 -1.50 0.30
C ILE A 75 -7.90 -2.65 0.73
N HIS A 76 -8.54 -3.27 -0.26
CA HIS A 76 -9.24 -4.54 -0.13
C HIS A 76 -8.85 -5.45 -1.30
N LEU A 77 -8.51 -6.69 -1.01
CA LEU A 77 -7.95 -7.64 -1.95
C LEU A 77 -8.84 -8.86 -2.08
N GLU A 78 -9.22 -9.21 -3.32
CA GLU A 78 -10.00 -10.39 -3.63
C GLU A 78 -9.25 -11.29 -4.63
N LEU A 79 -9.15 -12.58 -4.32
CA LEU A 79 -8.57 -13.54 -5.23
C LEU A 79 -9.63 -13.99 -6.25
N VAL A 80 -9.28 -13.98 -7.53
CA VAL A 80 -10.15 -14.42 -8.63
C VAL A 80 -9.42 -15.40 -9.54
N THR A 81 -10.14 -16.35 -10.09
CA THR A 81 -9.57 -17.41 -10.94
C THR A 81 -9.23 -16.93 -12.35
N ASP A 82 -9.95 -15.92 -12.83
CA ASP A 82 -9.74 -15.32 -14.16
C ASP A 82 -10.17 -13.86 -14.19
N LEU A 83 -10.01 -13.20 -15.34
CA LEU A 83 -10.37 -11.79 -15.56
C LEU A 83 -11.73 -11.62 -16.25
N THR A 84 -12.63 -12.59 -16.14
CA THR A 84 -13.97 -12.48 -16.69
C THR A 84 -14.83 -11.52 -15.87
N THR A 85 -15.84 -10.94 -16.52
CA THR A 85 -16.78 -10.04 -15.86
C THR A 85 -17.53 -10.75 -14.73
N GLU A 86 -17.91 -11.99 -14.93
CA GLU A 86 -18.60 -12.80 -13.91
C GLU A 86 -17.77 -12.92 -12.63
N LYS A 87 -16.51 -13.32 -12.75
CA LYS A 87 -15.63 -13.48 -11.59
C LYS A 87 -15.31 -12.15 -10.91
N PHE A 88 -15.21 -11.08 -11.69
CA PHE A 88 -15.10 -9.74 -11.13
C PHE A 88 -16.35 -9.34 -10.35
N LEU A 89 -17.55 -9.55 -10.86
CA LEU A 89 -18.80 -9.21 -10.16
C LEU A 89 -18.97 -10.01 -8.87
N LEU A 90 -18.56 -11.29 -8.84
CA LEU A 90 -18.54 -12.06 -7.59
C LEU A 90 -17.56 -11.46 -6.57
N ALA A 91 -16.37 -11.06 -7.00
CA ALA A 91 -15.39 -10.37 -6.16
C ALA A 91 -15.93 -9.01 -5.67
N PHE A 92 -16.57 -8.26 -6.56
CA PHE A 92 -17.21 -6.99 -6.23
C PHE A 92 -18.34 -7.15 -5.20
N ARG A 93 -19.18 -8.18 -5.32
CA ARG A 93 -20.19 -8.50 -4.31
C ARG A 93 -19.58 -8.79 -2.94
N ARG A 94 -18.48 -9.57 -2.89
CA ARG A 94 -17.77 -9.83 -1.63
C ARG A 94 -17.17 -8.56 -1.04
N PHE A 95 -16.63 -7.68 -1.90
CA PHE A 95 -16.15 -6.36 -1.49
C PHE A 95 -17.26 -5.51 -0.87
N VAL A 96 -18.39 -5.34 -1.56
CA VAL A 96 -19.52 -4.54 -1.09
C VAL A 96 -20.08 -5.10 0.24
N SER A 97 -20.19 -6.42 0.36
CA SER A 97 -20.68 -7.07 1.59
C SER A 97 -19.78 -6.85 2.80
N ARG A 98 -18.50 -6.56 2.60
CA ARG A 98 -17.52 -6.34 3.69
C ARG A 98 -17.20 -4.88 3.95
N ARG A 99 -17.34 -4.01 2.95
CA ARG A 99 -16.88 -2.61 3.01
C ARG A 99 -18.00 -1.60 2.81
N GLY A 100 -19.20 -2.04 2.42
CA GLY A 100 -20.30 -1.18 2.06
C GLY A 100 -20.33 -0.85 0.56
N LEU A 101 -21.43 -0.26 0.13
CA LEU A 101 -21.64 0.14 -1.25
C LEU A 101 -20.84 1.43 -1.53
N CYS A 102 -20.05 1.43 -2.59
CA CYS A 102 -19.36 2.61 -3.07
C CYS A 102 -20.28 3.46 -3.96
N THR A 103 -20.17 4.78 -3.88
CA THR A 103 -20.90 5.72 -4.75
C THR A 103 -20.16 5.94 -6.07
N THR A 104 -18.83 5.95 -6.03
CA THR A 104 -18.01 6.19 -7.22
C THR A 104 -16.89 5.15 -7.34
N ILE A 105 -16.78 4.57 -8.55
CA ILE A 105 -15.69 3.67 -8.91
C ILE A 105 -14.83 4.31 -9.99
N TYR A 106 -13.51 4.26 -9.79
CA TYR A 106 -12.52 4.61 -10.79
C TYR A 106 -11.78 3.35 -11.26
N SER A 107 -11.65 3.17 -12.57
CA SER A 107 -10.89 2.06 -13.15
C SER A 107 -10.18 2.47 -14.44
N ASP A 108 -9.30 1.60 -14.90
CA ASP A 108 -8.80 1.68 -16.27
C ASP A 108 -9.91 1.29 -17.27
N ASN A 109 -9.57 1.32 -18.56
CA ASN A 109 -10.48 1.01 -19.66
C ASN A 109 -10.56 -0.49 -20.00
N ALA A 110 -10.22 -1.41 -19.08
CA ALA A 110 -10.30 -2.83 -19.32
C ALA A 110 -11.73 -3.27 -19.71
N LYS A 111 -11.83 -4.18 -20.66
CA LYS A 111 -13.13 -4.70 -21.18
C LYS A 111 -13.98 -5.30 -20.04
N THR A 112 -13.35 -5.96 -19.08
CA THR A 112 -13.99 -6.53 -17.90
C THR A 112 -14.75 -5.47 -17.09
N PHE A 113 -14.11 -4.33 -16.82
CA PHE A 113 -14.75 -3.24 -16.06
C PHE A 113 -15.84 -2.52 -16.84
N LYS A 114 -15.61 -2.27 -18.14
CA LYS A 114 -16.66 -1.69 -19.02
C LYS A 114 -17.91 -2.56 -19.06
N ARG A 115 -17.74 -3.88 -19.17
CA ARG A 115 -18.86 -4.82 -19.19
C ARG A 115 -19.51 -4.92 -17.81
N ALA A 116 -18.75 -4.96 -16.72
CA ALA A 116 -19.29 -4.96 -15.37
C ALA A 116 -20.13 -3.73 -15.08
N ASN A 117 -19.68 -2.54 -15.49
CA ASN A 117 -20.49 -1.33 -15.37
C ASN A 117 -21.82 -1.45 -16.12
N LYS A 118 -21.79 -1.96 -17.37
CA LYS A 118 -23.00 -2.15 -18.18
C LYS A 118 -24.00 -3.13 -17.50
N GLU A 119 -23.50 -4.24 -16.96
CA GLU A 119 -24.32 -5.24 -16.26
C GLU A 119 -24.93 -4.68 -14.96
N LEU A 120 -24.15 -3.90 -14.20
CA LEU A 120 -24.67 -3.22 -12.99
C LEU A 120 -25.71 -2.15 -13.36
N THR A 121 -25.49 -1.37 -14.40
CA THR A 121 -26.47 -0.38 -14.88
C THR A 121 -27.76 -1.06 -15.27
N ALA A 122 -27.71 -2.15 -16.07
CA ALA A 122 -28.90 -2.91 -16.46
C ALA A 122 -29.64 -3.50 -15.24
N LEU A 123 -28.92 -3.94 -14.22
CA LEU A 123 -29.52 -4.41 -12.96
C LEU A 123 -30.30 -3.28 -12.26
N TRP A 124 -29.73 -2.08 -12.17
CA TRP A 124 -30.40 -0.92 -11.59
C TRP A 124 -31.63 -0.51 -12.39
N ASP A 125 -31.51 -0.51 -13.71
CA ASP A 125 -32.62 -0.14 -14.61
C ASP A 125 -33.75 -1.17 -14.60
N SER A 126 -33.48 -2.42 -14.19
CA SER A 126 -34.49 -3.51 -14.07
C SER A 126 -35.34 -3.44 -12.80
N LEU A 127 -35.03 -2.56 -11.86
CA LEU A 127 -35.83 -2.39 -10.64
C LEU A 127 -37.16 -1.74 -10.97
N SER A 128 -38.25 -2.50 -10.86
CA SER A 128 -39.58 -2.13 -11.40
C SER A 128 -40.41 -1.29 -10.42
N SER A 129 -40.13 -1.28 -9.12
CA SER A 129 -40.91 -0.53 -8.16
C SER A 129 -40.41 0.89 -7.98
N LYS A 130 -41.31 1.87 -8.04
CA LYS A 130 -40.98 3.29 -7.89
C LYS A 130 -40.31 3.60 -6.55
N GLU A 131 -40.76 2.97 -5.48
CA GLU A 131 -40.20 3.12 -4.14
C GLU A 131 -38.77 2.60 -4.05
N LEU A 132 -38.47 1.46 -4.69
CA LEU A 132 -37.10 0.92 -4.79
C LEU A 132 -36.23 1.79 -5.68
N GLN A 133 -36.75 2.33 -6.77
CA GLN A 133 -36.04 3.25 -7.65
C GLN A 133 -35.65 4.54 -6.93
N GLU A 134 -36.55 5.12 -6.13
CA GLU A 134 -36.31 6.30 -5.32
C GLU A 134 -35.26 6.00 -4.23
N PHE A 135 -35.42 4.89 -3.49
CA PHE A 135 -34.46 4.49 -2.46
C PHE A 135 -33.04 4.24 -3.00
N PHE A 136 -32.94 3.65 -4.18
CA PHE A 136 -31.65 3.35 -4.81
C PHE A 136 -31.14 4.45 -5.74
N ALA A 137 -31.92 5.45 -6.09
CA ALA A 137 -31.49 6.53 -6.97
C ALA A 137 -30.28 7.28 -6.40
N GLU A 138 -30.26 7.53 -5.09
CA GLU A 138 -29.13 8.13 -4.39
C GLU A 138 -27.94 7.18 -4.23
N LYS A 139 -28.14 5.88 -4.36
CA LYS A 139 -27.13 4.84 -4.18
C LYS A 139 -26.57 4.27 -5.47
N ARG A 140 -26.92 4.86 -6.61
CA ARG A 140 -26.44 4.39 -7.92
C ARG A 140 -24.92 4.60 -8.02
N ILE A 141 -24.22 3.54 -8.39
CA ILE A 141 -22.76 3.57 -8.57
C ILE A 141 -22.42 4.36 -9.83
N ILE A 142 -21.61 5.39 -9.68
CA ILE A 142 -21.04 6.17 -10.78
C ILE A 142 -19.70 5.56 -11.15
N TRP A 143 -19.59 4.96 -12.34
CA TRP A 143 -18.34 4.41 -12.82
C TRP A 143 -17.59 5.40 -13.71
N LYS A 144 -16.40 5.81 -13.29
CA LYS A 144 -15.55 6.74 -14.01
C LYS A 144 -14.33 6.00 -14.57
N PHE A 145 -14.21 6.00 -15.88
CA PHE A 145 -13.07 5.42 -16.58
C PHE A 145 -11.98 6.46 -16.78
N MET A 146 -10.71 6.02 -16.69
CA MET A 146 -9.58 6.90 -16.98
C MET A 146 -9.61 7.32 -18.46
N ALA A 147 -9.14 8.55 -18.73
CA ALA A 147 -8.93 8.99 -20.09
C ALA A 147 -7.93 8.06 -20.79
N GLU A 148 -8.15 7.77 -22.07
CA GLU A 148 -7.25 6.92 -22.85
C GLU A 148 -5.85 7.55 -22.89
N ARG A 149 -4.83 6.72 -22.71
CA ARG A 149 -3.40 7.11 -22.65
C ARG A 149 -3.01 8.06 -21.52
N ALA A 150 -3.88 8.27 -20.52
CA ALA A 150 -3.62 9.13 -19.37
C ALA A 150 -3.35 8.30 -18.10
N ALA A 151 -2.34 7.43 -18.14
CA ALA A 151 -1.98 6.55 -17.01
C ALA A 151 -1.73 7.33 -15.70
N TRP A 152 -1.27 8.57 -15.77
CA TRP A 152 -1.03 9.42 -14.60
C TRP A 152 -2.31 9.80 -13.83
N TRP A 153 -3.50 9.68 -14.41
CA TRP A 153 -4.77 9.86 -13.70
C TRP A 153 -5.02 8.76 -12.68
N GLY A 154 -4.45 7.57 -12.90
CA GLY A 154 -4.48 6.44 -11.98
C GLY A 154 -3.60 6.59 -10.73
N GLY A 155 -2.89 7.70 -10.54
CA GLY A 155 -1.95 7.90 -9.43
C GLY A 155 -2.55 7.69 -8.03
N MET A 156 -3.88 7.67 -7.91
CA MET A 156 -4.61 7.37 -6.67
C MET A 156 -4.40 5.93 -6.22
N TRP A 157 -4.48 4.96 -7.12
CA TRP A 157 -4.34 3.53 -6.83
C TRP A 157 -3.05 2.92 -7.38
N GLU A 158 -2.44 3.48 -8.45
CA GLU A 158 -1.23 2.92 -9.08
C GLU A 158 -0.09 2.69 -8.10
N ARG A 159 0.16 3.64 -7.19
CA ARG A 159 1.20 3.47 -6.17
C ARG A 159 0.90 2.28 -5.26
N MET A 160 -0.35 2.15 -4.80
CA MET A 160 -0.76 1.05 -3.93
C MET A 160 -0.71 -0.28 -4.68
N VAL A 161 -1.24 -0.31 -5.90
CA VAL A 161 -1.16 -1.46 -6.81
C VAL A 161 0.30 -1.87 -7.04
N ARG A 162 1.19 -0.91 -7.31
CA ARG A 162 2.62 -1.16 -7.51
C ARG A 162 3.25 -1.77 -6.26
N SER A 163 3.00 -1.19 -5.09
CA SER A 163 3.53 -1.69 -3.82
C SER A 163 3.05 -3.11 -3.55
N VAL A 164 1.75 -3.39 -3.67
CA VAL A 164 1.18 -4.74 -3.51
C VAL A 164 1.74 -5.71 -4.56
N LYS A 165 1.72 -5.36 -5.84
CA LYS A 165 2.27 -6.19 -6.93
C LYS A 165 3.74 -6.52 -6.72
N THR A 166 4.54 -5.52 -6.35
CA THR A 166 5.97 -5.69 -6.15
C THR A 166 6.26 -6.61 -4.97
N CYS A 167 5.59 -6.38 -3.85
CA CYS A 167 5.76 -7.20 -2.67
C CYS A 167 5.28 -8.63 -2.88
N LEU A 168 4.10 -8.83 -3.46
CA LEU A 168 3.58 -10.17 -3.78
C LEU A 168 4.49 -10.91 -4.75
N ARG A 169 4.95 -10.28 -5.83
CA ARG A 169 5.87 -10.90 -6.78
C ARG A 169 7.18 -11.32 -6.13
N LYS A 170 7.73 -10.50 -5.24
CA LYS A 170 8.99 -10.79 -4.54
C LYS A 170 8.84 -11.88 -3.48
N VAL A 171 7.68 -11.99 -2.84
CA VAL A 171 7.42 -12.94 -1.74
C VAL A 171 6.89 -14.25 -2.25
N LEU A 172 5.85 -14.23 -3.07
CA LEU A 172 5.25 -15.45 -3.62
C LEU A 172 6.09 -16.03 -4.75
N GLY A 173 6.66 -15.17 -5.60
CA GLY A 173 7.61 -15.56 -6.64
C GLY A 173 7.24 -16.85 -7.37
N LYS A 174 8.08 -17.88 -7.20
CA LYS A 174 7.90 -19.22 -7.75
C LYS A 174 7.27 -20.20 -6.75
N SER A 175 6.67 -19.73 -5.65
CA SER A 175 6.07 -20.60 -4.65
C SER A 175 4.86 -21.33 -5.22
N CYS A 176 4.82 -22.64 -5.04
CA CYS A 176 3.74 -23.51 -5.51
C CYS A 176 2.72 -23.71 -4.37
N LEU A 177 1.79 -22.75 -4.22
CA LEU A 177 0.78 -22.72 -3.17
C LEU A 177 -0.58 -23.17 -3.71
N LYS A 178 -1.42 -23.72 -2.84
CA LYS A 178 -2.83 -23.98 -3.16
C LYS A 178 -3.59 -22.66 -3.16
N TYR A 179 -4.76 -22.63 -3.84
CA TYR A 179 -5.62 -21.43 -3.92
C TYR A 179 -5.95 -20.85 -2.54
N GLU A 180 -6.42 -21.66 -1.61
CA GLU A 180 -6.75 -21.26 -0.24
C GLU A 180 -5.55 -20.69 0.54
N GLU A 181 -4.35 -21.23 0.28
CA GLU A 181 -3.12 -20.72 0.91
C GLU A 181 -2.76 -19.34 0.35
N ILE A 182 -2.97 -19.10 -0.96
CA ILE A 182 -2.77 -17.80 -1.59
C ILE A 182 -3.80 -16.82 -1.05
N GLU A 183 -5.06 -17.20 -0.95
CA GLU A 183 -6.14 -16.38 -0.41
C GLU A 183 -5.86 -15.96 1.03
N THR A 184 -5.44 -16.89 1.89
CA THR A 184 -5.06 -16.58 3.27
C THR A 184 -3.91 -15.59 3.35
N ILE A 185 -2.85 -15.80 2.55
CA ILE A 185 -1.72 -14.88 2.47
C ILE A 185 -2.16 -13.50 1.96
N LEU A 186 -3.07 -13.46 0.99
CA LEU A 186 -3.58 -12.23 0.42
C LEU A 186 -4.31 -11.37 1.47
N ILE A 187 -5.14 -12.00 2.30
CA ILE A 187 -5.83 -11.34 3.42
C ILE A 187 -4.83 -10.81 4.46
N GLU A 188 -3.80 -11.59 4.78
CA GLU A 188 -2.75 -11.11 5.69
C GLU A 188 -1.92 -9.96 5.08
N VAL A 189 -1.71 -9.98 3.76
CA VAL A 189 -1.10 -8.87 3.02
C VAL A 189 -1.94 -7.61 3.08
N GLU A 190 -3.25 -7.73 2.89
CA GLU A 190 -4.21 -6.64 3.08
C GLU A 190 -4.08 -6.01 4.47
N ALA A 191 -4.07 -6.85 5.50
CA ALA A 191 -3.93 -6.41 6.89
C ALA A 191 -2.60 -5.66 7.13
N VAL A 192 -1.50 -6.15 6.56
CA VAL A 192 -0.18 -5.48 6.65
C VAL A 192 -0.21 -4.11 5.99
N VAL A 193 -0.76 -4.00 4.79
CA VAL A 193 -0.82 -2.72 4.06
C VAL A 193 -1.74 -1.74 4.77
N ASN A 194 -2.87 -2.19 5.31
CA ASN A 194 -3.81 -1.35 6.05
C ASN A 194 -3.30 -0.97 7.45
N SER A 195 -2.25 -1.59 7.94
CA SER A 195 -1.59 -1.23 9.21
C SER A 195 -0.44 -0.23 9.05
N ARG A 196 -0.14 0.23 7.82
CA ARG A 196 0.91 1.24 7.62
C ARG A 196 0.47 2.60 8.17
N PRO A 197 1.35 3.37 8.84
CA PRO A 197 1.02 4.71 9.31
C PRO A 197 0.82 5.67 8.12
N ILE A 198 -0.30 6.38 8.10
CA ILE A 198 -0.56 7.47 7.15
C ILE A 198 -0.06 8.78 7.75
N THR A 199 -0.35 8.99 9.02
CA THR A 199 0.04 10.12 9.83
C THR A 199 0.01 9.70 11.30
N PHE A 200 0.02 10.63 12.21
CA PHE A 200 -0.12 10.36 13.63
C PHE A 200 -1.21 11.22 14.28
N THR A 201 -1.74 10.73 15.38
CA THR A 201 -2.63 11.47 16.27
C THR A 201 -1.95 11.61 17.63
N HIS A 202 -2.39 12.56 18.42
CA HIS A 202 -1.99 12.69 19.81
C HIS A 202 -3.03 12.03 20.72
N THR A 203 -2.57 11.26 21.69
CA THR A 203 -3.43 10.81 22.78
C THR A 203 -3.61 11.92 23.81
N SER A 204 -4.48 11.71 24.81
CA SER A 204 -4.67 12.61 25.94
C SER A 204 -3.36 12.94 26.71
N SER A 205 -2.33 12.11 26.56
CA SER A 205 -0.97 12.30 27.11
C SER A 205 -0.03 13.07 26.15
N GLU A 206 -0.52 13.65 25.06
CA GLU A 206 0.27 14.30 23.99
C GLU A 206 1.26 13.36 23.27
N GLU A 207 1.15 12.05 23.46
CA GLU A 207 2.03 11.08 22.84
C GLU A 207 1.60 10.78 21.40
N PRO A 208 2.53 10.74 20.43
CA PRO A 208 2.19 10.45 19.04
C PRO A 208 1.87 8.97 18.86
N VAL A 209 0.67 8.67 18.34
CA VAL A 209 0.21 7.33 17.98
C VAL A 209 0.01 7.27 16.47
N PRO A 210 0.50 6.21 15.79
CA PRO A 210 0.34 6.09 14.35
C PRO A 210 -1.13 5.92 13.97
N LEU A 211 -1.65 6.81 13.11
CA LEU A 211 -2.94 6.66 12.46
C LEU A 211 -2.75 5.84 11.18
N THR A 212 -3.54 4.78 11.03
CA THR A 212 -3.44 3.84 9.92
C THR A 212 -4.79 3.69 9.20
N PRO A 213 -4.82 3.18 7.95
CA PRO A 213 -6.07 2.88 7.25
C PRO A 213 -7.02 2.00 8.06
N SER A 214 -6.51 1.07 8.86
CA SER A 214 -7.34 0.19 9.69
C SER A 214 -8.16 0.92 10.74
N HIS A 215 -7.70 2.06 11.26
CA HIS A 215 -8.49 2.86 12.21
C HIS A 215 -9.79 3.36 11.58
N PHE A 216 -9.77 3.68 10.28
CA PHE A 216 -10.98 4.08 9.55
C PHE A 216 -11.88 2.91 9.18
N LEU A 217 -11.33 1.68 9.09
CA LEU A 217 -12.10 0.49 8.70
C LEU A 217 -12.80 -0.19 9.87
N ILE A 218 -12.11 -0.29 11.01
CA ILE A 218 -12.55 -1.06 12.18
C ILE A 218 -12.44 -0.29 13.50
N GLY A 219 -12.20 1.03 13.44
CA GLY A 219 -12.10 1.88 14.62
C GLY A 219 -10.85 1.70 15.45
N GLN A 220 -9.97 0.76 15.12
CA GLN A 220 -8.79 0.42 15.92
C GLN A 220 -7.64 -0.12 15.07
N ARG A 221 -6.49 -0.28 15.70
CA ARG A 221 -5.33 -0.92 15.08
C ARG A 221 -5.57 -2.42 14.90
N LEU A 222 -5.17 -2.94 13.73
CA LEU A 222 -5.10 -4.39 13.54
C LEU A 222 -3.99 -5.00 14.40
N THR A 223 -4.30 -6.10 15.08
CA THR A 223 -3.36 -6.93 15.81
C THR A 223 -3.19 -8.26 15.08
N ALA A 224 -1.96 -8.72 14.95
CA ALA A 224 -1.68 -10.03 14.36
C ALA A 224 -1.65 -11.09 15.44
N LEU A 225 -1.99 -12.32 15.09
CA LEU A 225 -1.71 -13.47 15.93
C LEU A 225 -0.21 -13.53 16.24
N PRO A 226 0.19 -13.83 17.49
CA PRO A 226 1.60 -13.98 17.82
C PRO A 226 2.21 -15.04 16.90
N SER A 227 3.38 -14.74 16.33
CA SER A 227 4.15 -15.77 15.64
C SER A 227 4.49 -16.83 16.67
N ALA A 228 4.09 -18.07 16.44
CA ALA A 228 4.48 -19.15 17.33
C ALA A 228 6.02 -19.21 17.35
N GLY A 229 6.59 -18.57 18.35
CA GLY A 229 7.95 -18.84 18.78
C GLY A 229 8.04 -20.34 19.06
N ASN A 230 9.22 -20.91 18.99
CA ASN A 230 9.51 -22.33 19.16
C ASN A 230 8.60 -22.97 20.22
N VAL A 231 7.43 -23.44 19.79
CA VAL A 231 6.63 -24.34 20.61
C VAL A 231 7.39 -25.67 20.51
N THR A 232 8.11 -25.99 21.55
CA THR A 232 8.65 -27.34 21.80
C THR A 232 7.45 -28.24 22.07
N ALA A 233 6.74 -28.65 21.03
CA ALA A 233 5.70 -29.66 21.13
C ALA A 233 6.36 -31.04 21.11
N ALA A 234 5.84 -31.94 21.96
CA ALA A 234 6.15 -33.37 21.96
C ALA A 234 6.16 -33.94 20.53
N ALA A 235 6.97 -34.96 20.28
CA ALA A 235 7.25 -35.51 18.95
C ALA A 235 5.97 -35.73 18.13
N PRO A 236 5.75 -34.94 17.05
CA PRO A 236 4.50 -34.98 16.31
C PRO A 236 4.47 -36.17 15.35
N ASN A 237 3.28 -36.75 15.15
CA ASN A 237 3.01 -37.76 14.11
C ASN A 237 3.37 -37.24 12.71
N THR A 238 3.55 -38.10 11.75
CA THR A 238 4.03 -37.79 10.38
C THR A 238 3.19 -36.72 9.69
N ASP A 239 1.85 -36.76 9.87
CA ASP A 239 0.93 -35.78 9.30
C ASP A 239 1.07 -34.41 9.95
N GLN A 240 1.25 -34.36 11.27
CA GLN A 240 1.53 -33.14 12.00
C GLN A 240 2.87 -32.52 11.59
N ARG A 241 3.88 -33.32 11.21
CA ARG A 241 5.16 -32.81 10.70
C ARG A 241 4.99 -32.10 9.34
N GLN A 242 4.16 -32.64 8.44
CA GLN A 242 3.89 -32.01 7.15
C GLN A 242 3.08 -30.71 7.31
N LEU A 243 2.03 -30.72 8.13
CA LEU A 243 1.24 -29.53 8.48
C LEU A 243 2.12 -28.45 9.09
N ASN A 244 2.99 -28.80 10.03
CA ASN A 244 3.92 -27.87 10.65
C ASN A 244 4.94 -27.29 9.66
N LYS A 245 5.44 -28.09 8.69
CA LYS A 245 6.34 -27.60 7.63
C LYS A 245 5.63 -26.56 6.75
N ARG A 246 4.40 -26.84 6.29
CA ARG A 246 3.61 -25.93 5.46
C ARG A 246 3.23 -24.66 6.21
N TRP A 247 2.82 -24.79 7.47
CA TRP A 247 2.51 -23.64 8.31
C TRP A 247 3.74 -22.76 8.55
N LYS A 248 4.90 -23.34 8.89
CA LYS A 248 6.18 -22.62 9.03
C LYS A 248 6.60 -21.95 7.72
N TYR A 249 6.37 -22.59 6.58
CA TYR A 249 6.65 -22.00 5.27
C TYR A 249 5.77 -20.76 5.01
N ARG A 250 4.46 -20.85 5.25
CA ARG A 250 3.55 -19.69 5.16
C ARG A 250 4.01 -18.56 6.08
N GLN A 251 4.30 -18.85 7.33
CA GLN A 251 4.75 -17.85 8.28
C GLN A 251 6.05 -17.14 7.82
N ARG A 252 6.98 -17.88 7.21
CA ARG A 252 8.19 -17.27 6.61
C ARG A 252 7.83 -16.34 5.47
N LEU A 253 6.93 -16.72 4.57
CA LEU A 253 6.48 -15.87 3.46
C LEU A 253 5.86 -14.58 4.00
N ILE A 254 4.96 -14.66 4.97
CA ILE A 254 4.30 -13.51 5.59
C ILE A 254 5.29 -12.63 6.35
N ASN A 255 6.23 -13.22 7.08
CA ASN A 255 7.28 -12.46 7.76
C ASN A 255 8.17 -11.71 6.76
N THR A 256 8.53 -12.36 5.64
CA THR A 256 9.26 -11.73 4.55
C THR A 256 8.44 -10.61 3.91
N TYR A 257 7.13 -10.83 3.76
CA TYR A 257 6.21 -9.82 3.27
C TYR A 257 6.13 -8.62 4.23
N TRP A 258 6.07 -8.83 5.54
CA TRP A 258 6.07 -7.73 6.51
C TRP A 258 7.35 -6.91 6.48
N THR A 259 8.50 -7.57 6.45
CA THR A 259 9.81 -6.90 6.52
C THR A 259 10.10 -6.04 5.28
N ARG A 260 9.72 -6.50 4.09
CA ARG A 260 10.00 -5.80 2.82
C ARG A 260 9.18 -4.54 2.62
N PRO A 261 7.82 -4.59 2.68
CA PRO A 261 7.01 -3.38 2.55
C PRO A 261 7.34 -2.34 3.59
N LYS A 262 7.66 -2.75 4.83
CA LYS A 262 8.11 -1.84 5.88
C LYS A 262 9.34 -1.06 5.43
N LYS A 263 10.36 -1.74 4.90
CA LYS A 263 11.58 -1.10 4.39
C LYS A 263 11.30 -0.22 3.18
N GLU A 264 10.54 -0.72 2.19
CA GLU A 264 10.18 0.02 0.98
C GLU A 264 9.34 1.26 1.32
N TYR A 265 8.35 1.13 2.20
CA TYR A 265 7.54 2.24 2.67
C TYR A 265 8.35 3.33 3.36
N LEU A 266 9.27 2.95 4.26
CA LEU A 266 10.17 3.90 4.90
C LEU A 266 11.11 4.60 3.90
N LEU A 267 11.58 3.89 2.86
CA LEU A 267 12.37 4.49 1.79
C LEU A 267 11.55 5.44 0.93
N GLU A 268 10.29 5.09 0.61
CA GLU A 268 9.37 5.98 -0.12
C GLU A 268 9.05 7.26 0.67
N LEU A 269 8.80 7.15 1.96
CA LEU A 269 8.61 8.31 2.83
C LEU A 269 9.83 9.22 2.85
N ARG A 270 11.04 8.65 2.97
CA ARG A 270 12.29 9.41 2.89
C ARG A 270 12.46 10.10 1.54
N SER A 271 12.19 9.38 0.44
CA SER A 271 12.28 9.92 -0.91
C SER A 271 11.29 11.06 -1.13
N ALA A 272 10.05 10.90 -0.67
CA ALA A 272 9.02 11.93 -0.75
C ALA A 272 9.41 13.18 0.04
N HIS A 273 9.97 13.01 1.24
CA HIS A 273 10.45 14.11 2.06
C HIS A 273 11.63 14.86 1.42
N CYS A 274 12.51 14.15 0.71
CA CYS A 274 13.62 14.76 -0.04
C CYS A 274 13.20 15.42 -1.35
N SER A 275 12.11 14.97 -1.99
CA SER A 275 11.71 15.45 -3.32
C SER A 275 10.69 16.60 -3.29
N SER A 276 10.00 16.82 -2.18
CA SER A 276 8.92 17.80 -2.07
C SER A 276 9.38 19.26 -2.11
N HIS A 277 10.67 19.56 -1.94
CA HIS A 277 11.24 20.88 -2.19
C HIS A 277 12.66 20.79 -2.72
N VAL A 278 12.85 21.40 -3.88
CA VAL A 278 14.15 21.69 -4.49
C VAL A 278 15.13 22.26 -3.44
N LYS A 279 16.16 21.51 -3.14
CA LYS A 279 17.41 21.94 -2.45
C LYS A 279 17.52 21.93 -0.93
N ARG A 280 16.56 21.44 -0.15
CA ARG A 280 16.85 21.22 1.29
C ARG A 280 16.34 19.85 1.71
N CYS A 281 17.21 18.87 1.92
CA CYS A 281 16.95 17.81 2.89
C CYS A 281 16.62 18.52 4.19
N THR A 282 15.39 18.47 4.63
CA THR A 282 14.98 19.11 5.89
C THR A 282 15.74 18.40 6.99
N GLU A 283 16.66 19.11 7.64
CA GLU A 283 17.38 18.60 8.79
C GLU A 283 16.37 18.27 9.88
N LEU A 284 16.61 17.15 10.56
CA LEU A 284 15.79 16.73 11.68
C LEU A 284 15.82 17.80 12.77
N LYS A 285 14.66 18.22 13.22
CA LYS A 285 14.48 19.26 14.22
C LYS A 285 14.04 18.69 15.57
N LEU A 286 14.25 19.47 16.61
CA LEU A 286 13.67 19.20 17.92
C LEU A 286 12.13 19.15 17.79
N ARG A 287 11.52 18.21 18.50
CA ARG A 287 10.07 17.92 18.53
C ARG A 287 9.50 17.24 17.27
N ASP A 288 10.29 16.97 16.23
CA ASP A 288 9.80 16.20 15.09
C ASP A 288 9.32 14.83 15.56
N VAL A 289 8.18 14.40 14.99
CA VAL A 289 7.64 13.06 15.20
C VAL A 289 8.23 12.13 14.15
N ILE A 290 8.78 11.02 14.61
CA ILE A 290 9.52 10.09 13.78
C ILE A 290 9.06 8.65 13.95
N LEU A 291 9.20 7.87 12.88
CA LEU A 291 9.08 6.42 12.89
C LEU A 291 10.46 5.81 13.17
N VAL A 292 10.51 4.94 14.16
CA VAL A 292 11.73 4.20 14.52
C VAL A 292 11.71 2.83 13.84
N ASN A 293 12.75 2.57 13.04
CA ASN A 293 12.89 1.26 12.41
C ASN A 293 13.49 0.27 13.42
N GLU A 294 12.69 -0.70 13.84
CA GLU A 294 13.11 -1.81 14.70
C GLU A 294 12.73 -3.14 14.04
N ASP A 295 13.70 -4.04 13.88
CA ASP A 295 13.50 -5.31 13.16
C ASP A 295 12.72 -6.36 13.98
N LYS A 296 12.67 -6.22 15.32
CA LYS A 296 12.06 -7.18 16.24
C LYS A 296 10.62 -6.84 16.67
N LEU A 297 9.99 -5.83 16.08
CA LEU A 297 8.62 -5.48 16.43
C LEU A 297 7.63 -6.52 15.90
N PRO A 298 6.56 -6.83 16.66
CA PRO A 298 5.44 -7.63 16.17
C PRO A 298 4.87 -7.05 14.86
N LYS A 299 4.23 -7.91 14.06
CA LYS A 299 3.55 -7.49 12.81
C LYS A 299 2.51 -6.42 13.14
N HIS A 300 2.30 -5.52 12.19
CA HIS A 300 1.35 -4.40 12.27
C HIS A 300 1.68 -3.34 13.35
N LEU A 301 2.78 -3.49 14.08
CA LEU A 301 3.23 -2.49 15.05
C LEU A 301 4.30 -1.57 14.44
N TRP A 302 4.09 -0.28 14.61
CA TRP A 302 5.01 0.78 14.27
C TRP A 302 5.37 1.55 15.53
N LYS A 303 6.66 1.77 15.73
CA LYS A 303 7.16 2.50 16.88
C LYS A 303 7.39 3.95 16.47
N MET A 304 6.71 4.85 17.16
CA MET A 304 6.87 6.29 16.97
C MET A 304 7.53 6.91 18.18
N GLY A 305 8.11 8.07 17.99
CA GLY A 305 8.69 8.86 19.07
C GLY A 305 8.90 10.30 18.64
N ARG A 306 9.24 11.14 19.61
CA ARG A 306 9.51 12.56 19.41
C ARG A 306 10.98 12.85 19.68
N ILE A 307 11.62 13.64 18.81
CA ILE A 307 13.01 14.04 18.98
C ILE A 307 13.12 15.00 20.16
N LYS A 308 13.92 14.62 21.16
CA LYS A 308 14.28 15.48 22.32
C LYS A 308 15.57 16.21 22.10
N GLU A 309 16.56 15.56 21.50
CA GLU A 309 17.88 16.14 21.23
C GLU A 309 18.42 15.65 19.90
N VAL A 310 19.21 16.47 19.23
CA VAL A 310 19.92 16.14 18.00
C VAL A 310 21.42 16.22 18.25
N TYR A 311 22.16 15.25 17.73
CA TYR A 311 23.63 15.22 17.86
C TYR A 311 24.24 15.44 16.49
N ILE A 312 25.01 16.53 16.39
CA ILE A 312 25.67 16.98 15.17
C ILE A 312 27.05 16.33 15.08
N GLY A 313 27.43 15.82 13.93
CA GLY A 313 28.73 15.28 13.64
C GLY A 313 29.76 16.39 13.33
N ARG A 314 31.04 16.00 13.19
CA ARG A 314 32.13 16.94 12.81
C ARG A 314 31.94 17.62 11.46
N ASP A 315 31.07 17.05 10.62
CA ASP A 315 30.73 17.57 9.29
C ASP A 315 29.51 18.54 9.32
N GLY A 316 29.08 18.99 10.50
CA GLY A 316 27.92 19.88 10.67
C GLY A 316 26.56 19.25 10.42
N LYS A 317 26.48 17.94 10.16
CA LYS A 317 25.22 17.24 9.90
C LYS A 317 24.74 16.46 11.12
N VAL A 318 23.40 16.38 11.30
CA VAL A 318 22.79 15.53 12.34
C VAL A 318 23.11 14.07 12.05
N ARG A 319 23.75 13.38 12.99
CA ARG A 319 24.16 11.98 12.87
C ARG A 319 23.32 11.02 13.72
N SER A 320 22.87 11.48 14.88
CA SER A 320 21.98 10.71 15.76
C SER A 320 21.05 11.63 16.52
N CYS A 321 19.98 11.08 17.05
CA CYS A 321 18.99 11.80 17.84
C CYS A 321 18.67 11.01 19.10
N LEU A 322 18.33 11.74 20.17
CA LEU A 322 17.66 11.20 21.35
C LEU A 322 16.16 11.27 21.13
N VAL A 323 15.52 10.13 21.17
CA VAL A 323 14.10 9.97 20.86
C VAL A 323 13.36 9.56 22.13
N MET A 324 12.33 10.29 22.47
CA MET A 324 11.39 9.92 23.50
C MET A 324 10.27 9.06 22.92
N LEU A 325 10.09 7.88 23.45
CA LEU A 325 9.01 6.95 23.09
C LEU A 325 7.74 7.23 23.89
N PRO A 326 6.56 6.73 23.45
CA PRO A 326 5.31 6.78 24.22
C PRO A 326 5.42 6.18 25.63
N SER A 327 6.30 5.22 25.83
CA SER A 327 6.61 4.65 27.14
C SER A 327 7.45 5.56 28.05
N ARG A 328 7.70 6.83 27.65
CA ARG A 328 8.63 7.79 28.27
C ARG A 328 10.10 7.33 28.29
N ASN A 329 10.41 6.19 27.69
CA ASN A 329 11.79 5.73 27.56
C ASN A 329 12.53 6.58 26.51
N LEU A 330 13.75 6.94 26.84
CA LEU A 330 14.64 7.65 25.93
C LEU A 330 15.55 6.64 25.21
N ILE A 331 15.59 6.72 23.90
CA ILE A 331 16.49 5.88 23.09
C ILE A 331 17.33 6.76 22.16
N ARG A 332 18.61 6.47 22.07
CA ARG A 332 19.47 7.10 21.07
C ARG A 332 19.47 6.28 19.79
N ARG A 333 19.23 6.93 18.65
CA ARG A 333 19.19 6.28 17.34
C ARG A 333 19.97 7.07 16.28
N PRO A 334 20.70 6.39 15.39
CA PRO A 334 21.33 7.04 14.23
C PRO A 334 20.26 7.46 13.22
N VAL A 335 20.51 8.55 12.49
CA VAL A 335 19.60 9.10 11.47
C VAL A 335 19.20 8.04 10.43
N GLY A 336 20.07 7.09 10.12
CA GLY A 336 19.79 5.99 9.20
C GLY A 336 18.65 5.05 9.63
N THR A 337 18.29 5.01 10.90
CA THR A 337 17.24 4.11 11.46
C THR A 337 15.94 4.82 11.79
N ILE A 338 15.83 6.10 11.49
CA ILE A 338 14.64 6.91 11.75
C ILE A 338 14.10 7.51 10.46
N THR A 339 12.81 7.77 10.43
CA THR A 339 12.13 8.42 9.28
C THR A 339 11.12 9.40 9.86
N VAL A 340 11.09 10.63 9.34
CA VAL A 340 10.07 11.61 9.73
C VAL A 340 8.71 11.05 9.39
N SER A 341 7.75 11.20 10.31
CA SER A 341 6.37 10.81 10.06
C SER A 341 5.77 11.68 8.96
N PRO A 342 4.96 11.11 8.06
CA PRO A 342 4.28 11.89 7.02
C PRO A 342 3.31 12.90 7.62
#